data_458234cd22f6c46996b489c37237bdb4
#
_entry.id   458234cd22f6c46996b489c37237bdb4
#
_cell.length_a   1.000
_cell.length_b   1.000
_cell.length_c   1.000
_cell.angle_alpha   90.00
_cell.angle_beta   90.00
_cell.angle_gamma   90.00
#
_symmetry.space_group_name_H-M   'P 1'
#
loop_
_entity.id
_entity.type
_entity.pdbx_description
1 polymer ?
#
loop_
_entity_poly.entity_id
_entity_poly.type
_entity_poly.pdbx_seq_one_letter_code
_entity_poly.pdbx_strand_id
1 'polypeptide(L)'
;VLVAALGALGLLGAFTIADSQAAQGGPAAPRSAVSAAGLPSYDHVVVVVYENKQYGEIIGSANAPYVNQLANGGASLTGMKALTHPSQPNYFNLFSGATQGITGDGCYTPQSMTAPNLGQELIAAGKTFATYNEDLPAEGSTACTNGQYAQKHNPWFAFKNVPLNTGKTWAQFPRNDFSSLANLSFVIPNQCNDMHSCSVGTGDTWTRNNLDAYAQWAKANNSLLVLTWDEDNYLGSNQIATVFYGANVKTGKYATAFNHHHLLRTFEDLFATGHAGNAAGVQPISEVFTDGTTPTPTPTPTPTPGDLKLADPGPQSCKFNQSCVIQLTATGGRPALRYAATGLPWGMSIDAATGRITGRPWAAGTLQVTATATDSAGSTAGAAFPLTVDWF
;
A
#
# COMPACT_ATOMS: atom_id res chain seq x y z
N VAL A 1 39.35 -78.23 -11.44
CA VAL A 1 38.62 -79.53 -11.26
C VAL A 1 37.14 -79.16 -11.31
N LEU A 2 36.46 -79.74 -12.30
CA LEU A 2 35.03 -80.03 -12.52
C LEU A 2 34.06 -78.83 -12.32
N VAL A 3 33.42 -78.30 -13.35
CA VAL A 3 32.31 -78.76 -14.21
C VAL A 3 31.04 -79.09 -13.41
N ALA A 4 30.02 -78.37 -13.67
CA ALA A 4 28.71 -78.87 -14.03
C ALA A 4 27.79 -77.68 -14.54
N ALA A 5 27.36 -77.87 -15.74
CA ALA A 5 26.29 -77.08 -16.41
C ALA A 5 24.94 -77.77 -16.16
N LEU A 6 23.87 -77.00 -16.21
CA LEU A 6 22.49 -77.34 -16.60
C LEU A 6 21.72 -75.96 -16.53
N GLY A 7 21.16 -75.40 -17.52
CA GLY A 7 20.27 -75.88 -18.56
C GLY A 7 18.80 -75.74 -18.16
N ALA A 8 18.10 -74.72 -18.61
CA ALA A 8 16.69 -74.86 -18.96
C ALA A 8 16.07 -73.47 -19.41
N LEU A 9 15.67 -73.51 -20.57
CA LEU A 9 14.40 -73.16 -21.21
C LEU A 9 13.81 -71.72 -20.95
N GLY A 10 13.65 -71.12 -22.06
CA GLY A 10 13.04 -69.80 -22.23
C GLY A 10 11.51 -69.74 -22.09
N LEU A 11 11.08 -68.57 -21.87
CA LEU A 11 9.75 -68.11 -22.30
C LEU A 11 9.93 -66.70 -22.90
N LEU A 12 9.67 -66.60 -24.19
CA LEU A 12 9.51 -65.33 -24.88
C LEU A 12 8.17 -64.73 -24.43
N GLY A 13 8.24 -63.65 -23.67
CA GLY A 13 7.11 -62.72 -23.43
C GLY A 13 7.31 -61.48 -24.28
N ALA A 14 6.47 -61.33 -25.28
CA ALA A 14 6.42 -60.10 -26.10
C ALA A 14 5.93 -58.93 -25.24
N PHE A 15 6.80 -57.98 -24.93
CA PHE A 15 6.39 -56.69 -24.40
C PHE A 15 6.06 -55.74 -25.55
N THR A 16 4.77 -55.41 -25.71
CA THR A 16 4.30 -54.31 -26.54
C THR A 16 4.70 -53.01 -25.87
N ILE A 17 5.55 -52.24 -26.53
CA ILE A 17 5.89 -50.88 -26.14
C ILE A 17 4.65 -50.01 -26.49
N ALA A 18 3.95 -49.56 -25.49
CA ALA A 18 2.95 -48.52 -25.66
C ALA A 18 3.66 -47.17 -25.74
N ASP A 19 3.62 -46.53 -26.91
CA ASP A 19 4.04 -45.17 -27.11
C ASP A 19 3.17 -44.24 -26.22
N SER A 20 3.76 -43.73 -25.14
CA SER A 20 3.17 -42.63 -24.37
C SER A 20 3.48 -41.32 -25.08
N GLN A 21 2.54 -40.84 -25.89
CA GLN A 21 2.56 -39.47 -26.36
C GLN A 21 2.55 -38.51 -25.15
N ALA A 22 3.64 -37.79 -24.96
CA ALA A 22 3.72 -36.68 -24.02
C ALA A 22 2.76 -35.61 -24.49
N ALA A 23 1.69 -35.37 -23.72
CA ALA A 23 0.81 -34.21 -23.89
C ALA A 23 1.62 -32.94 -23.69
N GLN A 24 1.79 -32.16 -24.73
CA GLN A 24 2.36 -30.81 -24.63
C GLN A 24 1.39 -29.95 -23.82
N GLY A 25 1.78 -29.69 -22.56
CA GLY A 25 1.07 -28.73 -21.69
C GLY A 25 1.22 -27.34 -22.26
N GLY A 26 0.12 -26.75 -22.68
CA GLY A 26 0.03 -25.31 -22.94
C GLY A 26 0.35 -24.50 -21.67
N PRO A 27 0.68 -23.20 -21.80
CA PRO A 27 1.01 -22.38 -20.65
C PRO A 27 -0.14 -22.40 -19.64
N ALA A 28 0.15 -22.85 -18.42
CA ALA A 28 -0.81 -22.86 -17.32
C ALA A 28 -1.24 -21.40 -17.04
N ALA A 29 -2.53 -21.15 -17.08
CA ALA A 29 -3.10 -19.89 -16.64
C ALA A 29 -2.62 -19.61 -15.20
N PRO A 30 -2.35 -18.34 -14.84
CA PRO A 30 -1.93 -18.00 -13.49
C PRO A 30 -3.01 -18.45 -12.50
N ARG A 31 -2.68 -19.40 -11.64
CA ARG A 31 -3.55 -19.78 -10.53
C ARG A 31 -3.57 -18.59 -9.59
N SER A 32 -4.72 -17.96 -9.44
CA SER A 32 -4.98 -17.07 -8.32
C SER A 32 -4.74 -17.88 -7.05
N ALA A 33 -3.66 -17.58 -6.34
CA ALA A 33 -3.38 -18.19 -5.05
C ALA A 33 -4.46 -17.70 -4.08
N VAL A 34 -5.39 -18.58 -3.72
CA VAL A 34 -6.29 -18.35 -2.59
C VAL A 34 -5.39 -18.36 -1.36
N SER A 35 -5.30 -17.25 -0.65
CA SER A 35 -4.63 -17.17 0.64
C SER A 35 -5.16 -18.28 1.56
N ALA A 36 -4.29 -19.01 2.26
CA ALA A 36 -4.63 -20.15 3.11
C ALA A 36 -5.59 -19.80 4.28
N ALA A 37 -5.90 -18.54 4.50
CA ALA A 37 -6.72 -18.03 5.60
C ALA A 37 -8.01 -17.33 5.16
N GLY A 38 -8.37 -17.35 3.87
CA GLY A 38 -9.54 -16.60 3.38
C GLY A 38 -9.35 -15.07 3.39
N LEU A 39 -8.09 -14.60 3.51
CA LEU A 39 -7.75 -13.18 3.44
C LEU A 39 -7.75 -12.68 1.99
N PRO A 40 -8.07 -11.40 1.74
CA PRO A 40 -7.95 -10.82 0.41
C PRO A 40 -6.47 -10.78 -0.03
N SER A 41 -6.22 -10.84 -1.33
CA SER A 41 -4.91 -10.53 -1.89
C SER A 41 -4.82 -9.04 -2.20
N TYR A 42 -3.69 -8.40 -1.90
CA TYR A 42 -3.44 -7.00 -2.22
C TYR A 42 -2.28 -6.84 -3.19
N ASP A 43 -2.38 -5.80 -4.02
CA ASP A 43 -1.29 -5.40 -4.90
C ASP A 43 -0.23 -4.64 -4.09
N HIS A 44 -0.66 -3.73 -3.20
CA HIS A 44 0.21 -2.95 -2.34
C HIS A 44 -0.37 -2.81 -0.92
N VAL A 45 0.48 -3.01 0.07
CA VAL A 45 0.19 -2.75 1.48
C VAL A 45 1.21 -1.74 2.01
N VAL A 46 0.75 -0.62 2.52
CA VAL A 46 1.56 0.38 3.20
C VAL A 46 1.27 0.33 4.69
N VAL A 47 2.31 0.10 5.49
CA VAL A 47 2.25 0.04 6.96
C VAL A 47 3.00 1.22 7.54
N VAL A 48 2.33 2.05 8.32
CA VAL A 48 2.92 3.19 9.02
C VAL A 48 3.01 2.86 10.49
N VAL A 49 4.20 3.00 11.07
CA VAL A 49 4.40 2.77 12.51
C VAL A 49 4.69 4.10 13.20
N TYR A 50 3.87 4.42 14.18
CA TYR A 50 3.97 5.60 15.05
C TYR A 50 4.44 5.20 16.45
N GLU A 51 4.70 6.19 17.28
CA GLU A 51 5.42 6.04 18.55
C GLU A 51 4.62 6.50 19.76
N ASN A 52 4.73 5.67 20.82
CA ASN A 52 4.52 6.00 22.22
C ASN A 52 3.21 6.73 22.55
N LYS A 53 2.05 6.27 22.00
CA LYS A 53 0.74 6.85 22.35
C LYS A 53 -0.27 5.79 22.72
N GLN A 54 -0.96 6.04 23.85
CA GLN A 54 -2.11 5.22 24.24
C GLN A 54 -3.23 5.30 23.20
N TYR A 55 -4.03 4.25 23.10
CA TYR A 55 -5.20 4.19 22.24
C TYR A 55 -6.10 5.45 22.33
N GLY A 56 -6.41 5.90 23.55
CA GLY A 56 -7.29 7.05 23.79
C GLY A 56 -6.67 8.42 23.47
N GLU A 57 -5.34 8.51 23.33
CA GLU A 57 -4.70 9.74 22.86
C GLU A 57 -4.88 9.94 21.36
N ILE A 58 -5.22 8.86 20.64
CA ILE A 58 -5.40 8.82 19.18
C ILE A 58 -6.88 8.67 18.84
N ILE A 59 -7.49 7.54 19.22
CA ILE A 59 -8.87 7.21 18.82
C ILE A 59 -9.86 7.96 19.72
N GLY A 60 -10.67 8.80 19.09
CA GLY A 60 -11.60 9.72 19.76
C GLY A 60 -10.98 11.05 20.16
N SER A 61 -9.68 11.25 19.96
CA SER A 61 -8.98 12.49 20.29
C SER A 61 -9.23 13.58 19.26
N ALA A 62 -9.52 14.80 19.73
CA ALA A 62 -9.61 15.99 18.88
C ALA A 62 -8.26 16.39 18.26
N ASN A 63 -7.14 15.88 18.80
CA ASN A 63 -5.80 16.12 18.29
C ASN A 63 -5.41 15.19 17.12
N ALA A 64 -6.23 14.18 16.81
CA ALA A 64 -6.00 13.25 15.71
C ALA A 64 -7.19 13.19 14.73
N PRO A 65 -7.67 14.31 14.18
CA PRO A 65 -8.88 14.34 13.37
C PRO A 65 -8.78 13.49 12.11
N TYR A 66 -7.62 13.46 11.43
CA TYR A 66 -7.44 12.69 10.21
C TYR A 66 -7.32 11.18 10.48
N VAL A 67 -6.54 10.77 11.50
CA VAL A 67 -6.48 9.36 11.90
C VAL A 67 -7.86 8.85 12.31
N ASN A 68 -8.67 9.67 13.03
CA ASN A 68 -10.04 9.32 13.37
C ASN A 68 -10.97 9.25 12.13
N GLN A 69 -10.75 10.08 11.12
CA GLN A 69 -11.45 9.95 9.84
C GLN A 69 -11.17 8.59 9.19
N LEU A 70 -9.90 8.16 9.15
CA LEU A 70 -9.52 6.85 8.62
C LEU A 70 -10.10 5.71 9.47
N ALA A 71 -10.02 5.80 10.80
CA ALA A 71 -10.58 4.82 11.72
C ALA A 71 -12.08 4.65 11.59
N ASN A 72 -12.82 5.75 11.36
CA ASN A 72 -14.27 5.72 11.15
C ASN A 72 -14.67 5.25 9.75
N GLY A 73 -13.82 5.42 8.76
CA GLY A 73 -14.04 4.98 7.38
C GLY A 73 -13.44 3.61 7.04
N GLY A 74 -12.74 2.98 7.97
CA GLY A 74 -12.07 1.70 7.88
C GLY A 74 -12.34 0.80 9.08
N ALA A 75 -11.40 -0.08 9.41
CA ALA A 75 -11.47 -0.96 10.58
C ALA A 75 -10.53 -0.45 11.68
N SER A 76 -11.06 -0.22 12.88
CA SER A 76 -10.32 0.20 14.05
C SER A 76 -10.26 -0.93 15.08
N LEU A 77 -9.06 -1.38 15.44
CA LEU A 77 -8.85 -2.42 16.43
C LEU A 77 -8.85 -1.81 17.83
N THR A 78 -9.88 -2.12 18.63
CA THR A 78 -9.99 -1.63 20.01
C THR A 78 -9.33 -2.55 21.03
N GLY A 79 -8.97 -3.77 20.61
CA GLY A 79 -8.30 -4.77 21.45
C GLY A 79 -6.80 -4.92 21.18
N MET A 80 -6.20 -4.06 20.32
CA MET A 80 -4.80 -4.17 19.97
C MET A 80 -3.89 -3.71 21.10
N LYS A 81 -2.85 -4.50 21.40
CA LYS A 81 -1.83 -4.18 22.39
C LYS A 81 -0.43 -4.39 21.84
N ALA A 82 0.49 -3.55 22.21
CA ALA A 82 1.91 -3.82 22.03
C ALA A 82 2.39 -4.92 23.00
N LEU A 83 3.57 -5.46 22.73
CA LEU A 83 4.08 -6.63 23.45
C LEU A 83 4.97 -6.27 24.66
N THR A 84 5.69 -5.16 24.56
CA THR A 84 6.69 -4.79 25.56
C THR A 84 6.99 -3.29 25.55
N HIS A 85 7.94 -2.88 26.35
CA HIS A 85 8.68 -1.62 26.36
C HIS A 85 10.18 -1.93 26.46
N PRO A 86 11.07 -1.08 25.88
CA PRO A 86 10.81 0.09 25.06
C PRO A 86 10.50 -0.25 23.60
N SER A 87 10.54 0.77 22.73
CA SER A 87 10.13 0.73 21.33
C SER A 87 10.80 -0.36 20.47
N GLN A 88 12.13 -0.38 20.45
CA GLN A 88 12.88 -1.23 19.49
C GLN A 88 12.50 -2.72 19.52
N PRO A 89 12.35 -3.39 20.68
CA PRO A 89 11.85 -4.77 20.73
C PRO A 89 10.50 -4.98 20.05
N ASN A 90 9.59 -3.99 20.04
CA ASN A 90 8.29 -4.08 19.37
C ASN A 90 8.44 -4.05 17.85
N TYR A 91 9.31 -3.22 17.30
CA TYR A 91 9.64 -3.22 15.88
C TYR A 91 10.22 -4.56 15.42
N PHE A 92 11.11 -5.17 16.22
CA PHE A 92 11.64 -6.50 15.91
C PHE A 92 10.56 -7.58 15.98
N ASN A 93 9.65 -7.53 16.95
CA ASN A 93 8.50 -8.43 17.04
C ASN A 93 7.57 -8.28 15.84
N LEU A 94 7.27 -7.04 15.41
CA LEU A 94 6.44 -6.77 14.25
C LEU A 94 7.08 -7.23 12.94
N PHE A 95 8.41 -7.26 12.85
CA PHE A 95 9.13 -7.60 11.62
C PHE A 95 9.60 -9.06 11.54
N SER A 96 9.92 -9.69 12.67
CA SER A 96 10.50 -11.03 12.71
C SER A 96 9.87 -11.99 13.73
N GLY A 97 8.78 -11.58 14.36
CA GLY A 97 8.05 -12.39 15.34
C GLY A 97 8.80 -12.66 16.63
N ALA A 98 9.93 -11.99 16.88
CA ALA A 98 10.73 -12.10 18.09
C ALA A 98 11.63 -10.88 18.26
N THR A 99 12.07 -10.60 19.49
CA THR A 99 12.95 -9.45 19.77
C THR A 99 14.37 -9.64 19.22
N GLN A 100 14.75 -10.83 18.82
CA GLN A 100 16.10 -11.21 18.39
C GLN A 100 17.19 -10.90 19.43
N GLY A 101 16.84 -10.93 20.72
CA GLY A 101 17.73 -10.57 21.84
C GLY A 101 17.85 -9.07 22.08
N ILE A 102 17.14 -8.24 21.35
CA ILE A 102 17.05 -6.80 21.59
C ILE A 102 16.16 -6.57 22.82
N THR A 103 16.66 -5.80 23.78
CA THR A 103 15.98 -5.50 25.05
C THR A 103 15.89 -4.01 25.36
N GLY A 104 16.42 -3.15 24.48
CA GLY A 104 16.46 -1.70 24.68
C GLY A 104 16.59 -0.95 23.36
N ASP A 105 16.67 0.36 23.45
CA ASP A 105 16.64 1.29 22.30
C ASP A 105 18.03 1.68 21.77
N GLY A 106 19.07 0.96 22.19
CA GLY A 106 20.42 1.18 21.70
C GLY A 106 20.58 0.80 20.25
N CYS A 107 21.58 1.38 19.58
CA CYS A 107 21.86 1.03 18.19
C CYS A 107 22.32 -0.42 18.09
N TYR A 108 21.65 -1.18 17.25
CA TYR A 108 22.07 -2.56 16.94
C TYR A 108 23.17 -2.56 15.85
N THR A 109 23.90 -3.68 15.76
CA THR A 109 24.87 -3.91 14.69
C THR A 109 24.13 -4.26 13.39
N PRO A 110 24.23 -3.44 12.33
CA PRO A 110 23.60 -3.73 11.05
C PRO A 110 24.10 -5.04 10.44
N GLN A 111 23.24 -5.70 9.65
CA GLN A 111 23.57 -6.94 8.92
C GLN A 111 24.18 -8.03 9.80
N SER A 112 23.75 -8.14 11.07
CA SER A 112 24.27 -9.11 12.03
C SER A 112 23.36 -10.33 12.24
N MET A 113 22.09 -10.21 11.87
CA MET A 113 21.06 -11.22 12.14
C MET A 113 20.70 -12.01 10.86
N THR A 114 20.25 -13.26 11.05
CA THR A 114 19.87 -14.16 9.93
C THR A 114 18.54 -14.86 10.16
N ALA A 115 17.84 -14.57 11.25
CA ALA A 115 16.55 -15.16 11.55
C ALA A 115 15.52 -14.87 10.42
N PRO A 116 14.52 -15.73 10.22
CA PRO A 116 13.37 -15.46 9.36
C PRO A 116 12.71 -14.13 9.73
N ASN A 117 12.27 -13.41 8.72
CA ASN A 117 11.63 -12.10 8.88
C ASN A 117 10.77 -11.78 7.65
N LEU A 118 9.83 -10.90 7.80
CA LEU A 118 8.86 -10.55 6.77
C LEU A 118 9.50 -10.10 5.45
N GLY A 119 10.56 -9.30 5.50
CA GLY A 119 11.24 -8.82 4.28
C GLY A 119 11.88 -9.96 3.48
N GLN A 120 12.58 -10.87 4.16
CA GLN A 120 13.19 -12.05 3.54
C GLN A 120 12.12 -13.01 2.98
N GLU A 121 11.04 -13.23 3.71
CA GLU A 121 9.97 -14.14 3.29
C GLU A 121 9.21 -13.60 2.07
N LEU A 122 8.93 -12.31 2.01
CA LEU A 122 8.36 -11.66 0.83
C LEU A 122 9.25 -11.83 -0.40
N ILE A 123 10.54 -11.53 -0.26
CA ILE A 123 11.52 -11.66 -1.36
C ILE A 123 11.62 -13.12 -1.82
N ALA A 124 11.66 -14.07 -0.90
CA ALA A 124 11.71 -15.49 -1.21
C ALA A 124 10.43 -15.97 -1.92
N ALA A 125 9.28 -15.37 -1.64
CA ALA A 125 8.00 -15.61 -2.32
C ALA A 125 7.86 -14.86 -3.67
N GLY A 126 8.93 -14.19 -4.15
CA GLY A 126 8.90 -13.41 -5.39
C GLY A 126 8.10 -12.11 -5.28
N LYS A 127 7.88 -11.64 -4.06
CA LYS A 127 7.23 -10.35 -3.78
C LYS A 127 8.27 -9.28 -3.55
N THR A 128 7.87 -8.03 -3.73
CA THR A 128 8.73 -6.88 -3.48
C THR A 128 8.50 -6.32 -2.08
N PHE A 129 9.59 -5.90 -1.45
CA PHE A 129 9.60 -5.27 -0.12
C PHE A 129 10.37 -3.97 -0.16
N ALA A 130 9.86 -2.92 0.46
CA ALA A 130 10.56 -1.64 0.61
C ALA A 130 10.21 -0.98 1.94
N THR A 131 11.07 -0.07 2.39
CA THR A 131 10.78 0.80 3.52
C THR A 131 11.11 2.24 3.14
N TYR A 132 10.29 3.18 3.58
CA TYR A 132 10.47 4.61 3.31
C TYR A 132 10.63 5.32 4.65
N ASN A 133 11.80 5.87 4.87
CA ASN A 133 12.23 6.33 6.17
C ASN A 133 12.52 7.83 6.11
N GLU A 134 11.80 8.61 6.92
CA GLU A 134 12.02 10.05 6.98
C GLU A 134 13.35 10.34 7.67
N ASP A 135 14.09 11.29 7.15
CA ASP A 135 15.46 11.67 7.57
C ASP A 135 16.53 10.55 7.46
N LEU A 136 16.25 9.42 6.81
CA LEU A 136 17.30 8.47 6.44
C LEU A 136 18.32 9.19 5.53
N PRO A 137 19.64 9.17 5.85
CA PRO A 137 20.62 9.98 5.11
C PRO A 137 20.73 9.65 3.62
N ALA A 138 20.58 8.37 3.27
CA ALA A 138 20.64 7.86 1.90
C ALA A 138 19.99 6.47 1.86
N GLU A 139 19.61 6.01 0.66
CA GLU A 139 19.14 4.65 0.44
C GLU A 139 20.15 3.63 0.99
N GLY A 140 19.66 2.67 1.77
CA GLY A 140 20.47 1.62 2.37
C GLY A 140 21.38 2.06 3.51
N SER A 141 21.25 3.29 3.99
CA SER A 141 22.04 3.79 5.11
C SER A 141 21.77 2.98 6.39
N THR A 142 22.85 2.65 7.08
CA THR A 142 22.81 1.96 8.39
C THR A 142 23.16 2.88 9.55
N ALA A 143 23.05 4.20 9.34
CA ALA A 143 23.31 5.19 10.37
C ALA A 143 22.44 4.92 11.62
N CYS A 144 23.03 5.09 12.79
CA CYS A 144 22.31 4.95 14.07
C CYS A 144 21.27 6.06 14.25
N THR A 145 21.68 7.30 13.96
CA THR A 145 20.84 8.50 14.02
C THR A 145 21.21 9.47 12.91
N ASN A 146 20.25 10.27 12.47
CA ASN A 146 20.48 11.42 11.60
C ASN A 146 19.34 12.42 11.76
N GLY A 147 19.59 13.58 12.35
CA GLY A 147 18.51 14.51 12.68
C GLY A 147 17.46 13.85 13.56
N GLN A 148 16.24 13.71 13.06
CA GLN A 148 15.14 13.03 13.73
C GLN A 148 14.99 11.54 13.31
N TYR A 149 15.86 11.02 12.45
CA TYR A 149 15.88 9.60 12.13
C TYR A 149 16.46 8.78 13.28
N ALA A 150 15.86 7.63 13.57
CA ALA A 150 16.35 6.67 14.55
C ALA A 150 16.40 5.24 13.96
N GLN A 151 17.57 4.60 14.03
CA GLN A 151 17.76 3.22 13.58
C GLN A 151 16.84 2.24 14.33
N LYS A 152 16.55 2.50 15.58
CA LYS A 152 15.71 1.66 16.45
C LYS A 152 14.32 1.36 15.87
N HIS A 153 13.79 2.25 15.01
CA HIS A 153 12.51 2.08 14.30
C HIS A 153 12.62 1.29 12.99
N ASN A 154 13.81 0.81 12.64
CA ASN A 154 14.14 0.25 11.34
C ASN A 154 14.76 -1.16 11.43
N PRO A 155 14.07 -2.19 11.95
CA PRO A 155 14.65 -3.50 12.26
C PRO A 155 15.23 -4.22 11.04
N TRP A 156 14.77 -3.96 9.84
CA TRP A 156 15.22 -4.60 8.59
C TRP A 156 16.71 -4.46 8.32
N PHE A 157 17.33 -3.36 8.74
CA PHE A 157 18.77 -3.17 8.55
C PHE A 157 19.64 -4.08 9.44
N ALA A 158 19.07 -4.72 10.47
CA ALA A 158 19.77 -5.72 11.28
C ALA A 158 19.99 -7.04 10.55
N PHE A 159 19.19 -7.37 9.54
CA PHE A 159 19.14 -8.70 8.92
C PHE A 159 19.96 -8.76 7.64
N LYS A 160 20.90 -9.76 7.55
CA LYS A 160 21.73 -10.03 6.37
C LYS A 160 20.93 -10.51 5.16
N ASN A 161 19.79 -11.14 5.42
CA ASN A 161 18.89 -11.70 4.41
C ASN A 161 17.88 -10.68 3.88
N VAL A 162 18.02 -9.40 4.26
CA VAL A 162 17.27 -8.27 3.69
C VAL A 162 18.28 -7.31 3.02
N PRO A 163 18.18 -7.09 1.71
CA PRO A 163 19.07 -6.17 1.01
C PRO A 163 18.95 -4.74 1.55
N LEU A 164 20.06 -4.07 1.81
CA LEU A 164 20.07 -2.71 2.36
C LEU A 164 19.31 -1.69 1.51
N ASN A 165 19.33 -1.83 0.18
CA ASN A 165 18.66 -0.94 -0.76
C ASN A 165 17.12 -1.06 -0.74
N THR A 166 16.55 -1.98 0.04
CA THR A 166 15.12 -1.98 0.36
C THR A 166 14.74 -0.80 1.27
N GLY A 167 15.69 -0.30 2.04
CA GLY A 167 15.54 0.89 2.89
C GLY A 167 15.77 2.17 2.09
N LYS A 168 14.69 2.87 1.78
CA LYS A 168 14.67 4.09 0.97
C LYS A 168 14.47 5.31 1.83
N THR A 169 14.93 6.46 1.33
CA THR A 169 14.59 7.75 1.94
C THR A 169 13.12 8.09 1.69
N TRP A 170 12.52 8.93 2.55
CA TRP A 170 11.15 9.40 2.35
C TRP A 170 10.94 10.14 1.02
N ALA A 171 11.96 10.80 0.50
CA ALA A 171 11.90 11.48 -0.80
C ALA A 171 11.63 10.52 -1.98
N GLN A 172 11.96 9.24 -1.83
CA GLN A 172 11.75 8.20 -2.84
C GLN A 172 10.34 7.57 -2.77
N PHE A 173 9.49 7.97 -1.81
CA PHE A 173 8.11 7.49 -1.77
C PHE A 173 7.35 7.96 -3.04
N PRO A 174 6.71 7.05 -3.80
CA PRO A 174 6.18 7.35 -5.13
C PRO A 174 4.84 8.10 -5.07
N ARG A 175 4.87 9.39 -4.76
CA ARG A 175 3.67 10.22 -4.60
C ARG A 175 2.84 10.42 -5.86
N ASN A 176 3.45 10.24 -7.03
CA ASN A 176 2.80 10.49 -8.32
C ASN A 176 2.28 9.22 -9.00
N ASP A 177 2.75 8.04 -8.55
CA ASP A 177 2.36 6.75 -9.11
C ASP A 177 2.47 5.65 -8.03
N PHE A 178 1.39 5.45 -7.29
CA PHE A 178 1.35 4.44 -6.24
C PHE A 178 1.37 2.99 -6.77
N SER A 179 1.12 2.77 -8.06
CA SER A 179 1.24 1.43 -8.66
C SER A 179 2.68 0.94 -8.74
N SER A 180 3.66 1.83 -8.54
CA SER A 180 5.08 1.50 -8.49
C SER A 180 5.58 1.12 -7.08
N LEU A 181 4.72 1.17 -6.05
CA LEU A 181 5.06 0.71 -4.70
C LEU A 181 5.44 -0.77 -4.68
N ALA A 182 6.24 -1.16 -3.72
CA ALA A 182 6.45 -2.58 -3.41
C ALA A 182 5.14 -3.24 -2.96
N ASN A 183 5.06 -4.57 -3.05
CA ASN A 183 3.90 -5.31 -2.56
C ASN A 183 3.65 -5.01 -1.08
N LEU A 184 4.70 -4.96 -0.27
CA LEU A 184 4.61 -4.46 1.11
C LEU A 184 5.66 -3.38 1.35
N SER A 185 5.22 -2.24 1.90
CA SER A 185 6.06 -1.10 2.23
C SER A 185 5.85 -0.67 3.68
N PHE A 186 6.92 -0.53 4.46
CA PHE A 186 6.86 0.21 5.71
C PHE A 186 7.14 1.69 5.47
N VAL A 187 6.44 2.55 6.18
CA VAL A 187 6.68 3.99 6.25
C VAL A 187 6.99 4.35 7.69
N ILE A 188 8.16 4.90 7.92
CA ILE A 188 8.62 5.32 9.23
C ILE A 188 8.82 6.84 9.20
N PRO A 189 7.88 7.60 9.77
CA PRO A 189 8.06 9.02 9.98
C PRO A 189 9.25 9.27 10.92
N ASN A 190 9.82 10.46 10.89
CA ASN A 190 10.86 10.82 11.85
C ASN A 190 10.29 11.02 13.26
N GLN A 191 11.14 11.09 14.29
CA GLN A 191 10.72 11.15 15.69
C GLN A 191 9.78 12.31 16.07
N CYS A 192 9.68 13.34 15.25
CA CYS A 192 8.68 14.39 15.42
C CYS A 192 7.34 13.99 14.79
N ASN A 193 7.37 13.46 13.57
CA ASN A 193 6.18 13.15 12.79
C ASN A 193 5.55 11.80 13.17
N ASP A 194 6.30 10.91 13.82
CA ASP A 194 5.79 9.66 14.41
C ASP A 194 5.09 9.86 15.77
N MET A 195 5.03 11.09 16.29
CA MET A 195 4.45 11.50 17.57
C MET A 195 5.34 11.22 18.81
N HIS A 196 6.56 10.67 18.66
CA HIS A 196 7.47 10.43 19.77
C HIS A 196 7.86 11.74 20.47
N SER A 197 8.48 12.65 19.72
CA SER A 197 9.06 13.89 20.24
C SER A 197 8.18 15.12 20.03
N CYS A 198 7.13 15.02 19.23
CA CYS A 198 6.19 16.09 18.94
C CYS A 198 4.75 15.69 19.32
N SER A 199 3.80 16.62 19.11
CA SER A 199 2.41 16.39 19.47
C SER A 199 1.70 15.38 18.55
N VAL A 200 0.64 14.76 19.05
CA VAL A 200 -0.29 13.96 18.24
C VAL A 200 -0.79 14.75 17.02
N GLY A 201 -1.12 16.03 17.20
CA GLY A 201 -1.57 16.89 16.09
C GLY A 201 -0.52 17.11 15.00
N THR A 202 0.76 17.10 15.37
CA THR A 202 1.86 17.15 14.39
C THR A 202 1.87 15.91 13.52
N GLY A 203 1.85 14.71 14.13
CA GLY A 203 1.83 13.45 13.41
C GLY A 203 0.54 13.24 12.60
N ASP A 204 -0.62 13.63 13.13
CA ASP A 204 -1.89 13.58 12.39
C ASP A 204 -1.86 14.46 11.14
N THR A 205 -1.33 15.66 11.27
CA THR A 205 -1.15 16.60 10.14
C THR A 205 -0.18 16.02 9.11
N TRP A 206 0.93 15.46 9.55
CA TRP A 206 1.89 14.78 8.68
C TRP A 206 1.23 13.63 7.93
N THR A 207 0.47 12.78 8.64
CA THR A 207 -0.28 11.65 8.07
C THR A 207 -1.21 12.12 6.97
N ARG A 208 -2.03 13.13 7.24
CA ARG A 208 -2.93 13.69 6.25
C ARG A 208 -2.19 14.22 5.02
N ASN A 209 -1.17 15.04 5.23
CA ASN A 209 -0.47 15.73 4.14
C ASN A 209 0.33 14.76 3.24
N ASN A 210 0.77 13.64 3.79
CA ASN A 210 1.66 12.71 3.11
C ASN A 210 0.98 11.42 2.64
N LEU A 211 -0.12 11.01 3.25
CA LEU A 211 -0.72 9.69 3.02
C LEU A 211 -2.19 9.72 2.60
N ASP A 212 -2.89 10.89 2.65
CA ASP A 212 -4.30 10.94 2.21
C ASP A 212 -4.46 10.51 0.75
N ALA A 213 -3.60 11.00 -0.14
CA ALA A 213 -3.65 10.61 -1.55
C ALA A 213 -3.51 9.09 -1.74
N TYR A 214 -2.58 8.43 -1.00
CA TYR A 214 -2.45 6.99 -1.01
C TYR A 214 -3.67 6.30 -0.40
N ALA A 215 -4.17 6.77 0.73
CA ALA A 215 -5.33 6.19 1.41
C ALA A 215 -6.56 6.16 0.50
N GLN A 216 -6.85 7.27 -0.20
CA GLN A 216 -7.96 7.33 -1.15
C GLN A 216 -7.72 6.43 -2.36
N TRP A 217 -6.50 6.42 -2.91
CA TRP A 217 -6.12 5.57 -4.03
C TRP A 217 -6.24 4.08 -3.66
N ALA A 218 -5.81 3.68 -2.48
CA ALA A 218 -5.82 2.29 -2.00
C ALA A 218 -7.22 1.66 -2.02
N LYS A 219 -8.25 2.43 -1.68
CA LYS A 219 -9.66 1.96 -1.74
C LYS A 219 -10.09 1.51 -3.14
N ALA A 220 -9.61 2.19 -4.17
CA ALA A 220 -10.00 1.96 -5.55
C ALA A 220 -9.05 1.01 -6.30
N ASN A 221 -7.87 0.71 -5.74
CA ASN A 221 -6.78 0.03 -6.44
C ASN A 221 -6.26 -1.20 -5.68
N ASN A 222 -7.15 -2.01 -5.15
CA ASN A 222 -6.84 -3.27 -4.48
C ASN A 222 -5.63 -3.16 -3.52
N SER A 223 -5.59 -2.11 -2.72
CA SER A 223 -4.45 -1.78 -1.87
C SER A 223 -4.91 -1.44 -0.46
N LEU A 224 -3.99 -1.45 0.50
CA LEU A 224 -4.26 -1.32 1.92
C LEU A 224 -3.32 -0.33 2.57
N LEU A 225 -3.85 0.54 3.42
CA LEU A 225 -3.11 1.34 4.39
C LEU A 225 -3.35 0.78 5.78
N VAL A 226 -2.29 0.53 6.54
CA VAL A 226 -2.34 0.17 7.96
C VAL A 226 -1.59 1.22 8.76
N LEU A 227 -2.26 1.82 9.73
CA LEU A 227 -1.62 2.67 10.73
C LEU A 227 -1.56 1.90 12.04
N THR A 228 -0.40 1.84 12.67
CA THR A 228 -0.22 1.19 13.98
C THR A 228 0.79 1.96 14.82
N TRP A 229 0.80 1.71 16.11
CA TRP A 229 1.77 2.24 17.07
C TRP A 229 2.64 1.11 17.60
N ASP A 230 3.86 1.41 17.94
CA ASP A 230 4.82 0.45 18.47
C ASP A 230 4.48 0.04 19.91
N GLU A 231 4.17 1.03 20.76
CA GLU A 231 3.84 0.89 22.16
C GLU A 231 3.02 2.08 22.69
N ASP A 232 2.51 1.99 23.93
CA ASP A 232 1.88 3.13 24.58
C ASP A 232 2.94 4.05 25.26
N ASN A 233 2.48 5.03 26.03
CA ASN A 233 3.32 6.02 26.70
C ASN A 233 3.78 5.59 28.10
N TYR A 234 3.84 4.31 28.41
CA TYR A 234 4.17 3.72 29.74
C TYR A 234 3.15 3.98 30.85
N LEU A 235 2.04 4.64 30.58
CA LEU A 235 1.03 5.00 31.60
C LEU A 235 -0.23 4.14 31.50
N GLY A 236 -0.31 3.24 30.53
CA GLY A 236 -1.48 2.43 30.24
C GLY A 236 -1.24 0.93 30.33
N SER A 237 -2.10 0.20 29.65
CA SER A 237 -2.05 -1.27 29.55
C SER A 237 -1.36 -1.75 28.27
N ASN A 238 -0.55 -0.93 27.67
CA ASN A 238 0.07 -1.07 26.37
C ASN A 238 -0.95 -1.24 25.23
N GLN A 239 -2.14 -0.66 25.38
CA GLN A 239 -3.18 -0.62 24.35
C GLN A 239 -2.86 0.50 23.36
N ILE A 240 -2.76 0.11 22.09
CA ILE A 240 -2.37 0.98 20.99
C ILE A 240 -3.47 1.08 19.94
N ALA A 241 -3.48 2.17 19.19
CA ALA A 241 -4.34 2.28 18.01
C ALA A 241 -3.79 1.44 16.85
N THR A 242 -4.68 0.77 16.13
CA THR A 242 -4.37 0.13 14.84
C THR A 242 -5.58 0.26 13.93
N VAL A 243 -5.35 0.79 12.73
CA VAL A 243 -6.39 1.13 11.76
C VAL A 243 -6.05 0.50 10.42
N PHE A 244 -7.00 -0.23 9.84
CA PHE A 244 -6.93 -0.72 8.46
C PHE A 244 -7.83 0.13 7.59
N TYR A 245 -7.34 0.60 6.45
CA TYR A 245 -8.08 1.44 5.52
C TYR A 245 -7.68 1.14 4.07
N GLY A 246 -8.63 0.79 3.24
CA GLY A 246 -8.35 0.44 1.85
C GLY A 246 -9.44 -0.43 1.22
N ALA A 247 -9.09 -1.10 0.13
CA ALA A 247 -9.96 -2.07 -0.51
C ALA A 247 -10.24 -3.27 0.42
N ASN A 248 -11.40 -3.89 0.30
CA ASN A 248 -11.79 -5.10 1.03
C ASN A 248 -11.78 -4.97 2.57
N VAL A 249 -11.74 -3.76 3.13
CA VAL A 249 -11.79 -3.52 4.57
C VAL A 249 -13.24 -3.32 5.01
N LYS A 250 -13.70 -4.09 5.99
CA LYS A 250 -15.00 -3.91 6.66
C LYS A 250 -14.90 -2.75 7.64
N THR A 251 -15.64 -1.68 7.40
CA THR A 251 -15.72 -0.56 8.34
C THR A 251 -16.30 -1.02 9.66
N GLY A 252 -15.64 -0.71 10.77
CA GLY A 252 -16.11 -1.05 12.10
C GLY A 252 -15.05 -0.96 13.20
N LYS A 253 -15.48 -1.29 14.43
CA LYS A 253 -14.61 -1.40 15.59
C LYS A 253 -14.53 -2.86 16.01
N TYR A 254 -13.32 -3.37 16.21
CA TYR A 254 -13.04 -4.77 16.47
C TYR A 254 -12.34 -4.92 17.81
N ALA A 255 -12.97 -5.69 18.74
CA ALA A 255 -12.51 -5.78 20.12
C ALA A 255 -11.66 -7.03 20.42
N THR A 256 -11.42 -7.88 19.44
CA THR A 256 -10.58 -9.06 19.60
C THR A 256 -9.18 -8.64 20.05
N ALA A 257 -8.64 -9.38 21.02
CA ALA A 257 -7.31 -9.12 21.55
C ALA A 257 -6.24 -9.55 20.54
N PHE A 258 -5.55 -8.57 19.98
CA PHE A 258 -4.45 -8.76 19.04
C PHE A 258 -3.17 -8.08 19.55
N ASN A 259 -2.03 -8.42 18.93
CA ASN A 259 -0.74 -7.79 19.18
C ASN A 259 0.11 -7.79 17.90
N HIS A 260 1.35 -7.33 17.96
CA HIS A 260 2.26 -7.25 16.81
C HIS A 260 2.50 -8.59 16.10
N HIS A 261 2.47 -9.73 16.81
CA HIS A 261 2.60 -11.04 16.16
C HIS A 261 1.40 -11.36 15.27
N HIS A 262 0.16 -11.01 15.68
CA HIS A 262 -1.03 -11.17 14.85
C HIS A 262 -0.98 -10.26 13.61
N LEU A 263 -0.44 -9.04 13.77
CA LEU A 263 -0.28 -8.11 12.66
C LEU A 263 0.78 -8.61 11.67
N LEU A 264 1.93 -9.10 12.15
CA LEU A 264 2.94 -9.75 11.32
C LEU A 264 2.33 -10.96 10.59
N ARG A 265 1.67 -11.87 11.30
CA ARG A 265 0.98 -13.01 10.72
C ARG A 265 -0.01 -12.61 9.63
N THR A 266 -0.71 -11.51 9.82
CA THR A 266 -1.64 -10.98 8.81
C THR A 266 -0.91 -10.61 7.54
N PHE A 267 0.21 -9.90 7.63
CA PHE A 267 1.01 -9.54 6.45
C PHE A 267 1.58 -10.76 5.74
N GLU A 268 2.07 -11.74 6.48
CA GLU A 268 2.58 -13.01 5.94
C GLU A 268 1.49 -13.76 5.17
N ASP A 269 0.29 -13.88 5.76
CA ASP A 269 -0.83 -14.58 5.12
C ASP A 269 -1.42 -13.81 3.93
N LEU A 270 -1.43 -12.47 3.94
CA LEU A 270 -1.86 -11.64 2.81
C LEU A 270 -1.02 -11.90 1.55
N PHE A 271 0.25 -12.26 1.73
CA PHE A 271 1.18 -12.53 0.62
C PHE A 271 1.55 -14.01 0.47
N ALA A 272 0.90 -14.90 1.24
CA ALA A 272 1.13 -16.35 1.23
C ALA A 272 2.61 -16.73 1.43
N THR A 273 3.27 -16.07 2.39
CA THR A 273 4.67 -16.33 2.77
C THR A 273 4.78 -17.35 3.91
N GLY A 274 6.00 -17.62 4.40
CA GLY A 274 6.24 -18.30 5.67
C GLY A 274 5.79 -17.47 6.87
N HIS A 275 5.97 -18.01 8.08
CA HIS A 275 5.60 -17.32 9.31
C HIS A 275 6.80 -17.20 10.23
N ALA A 276 7.28 -15.98 10.46
CA ALA A 276 8.46 -15.72 11.26
C ALA A 276 8.15 -15.78 12.78
N GLY A 277 9.02 -16.44 13.51
CA GLY A 277 9.01 -16.44 14.97
C GLY A 277 7.64 -16.78 15.57
N ASN A 278 7.19 -15.97 16.52
CA ASN A 278 5.90 -16.18 17.20
C ASN A 278 4.67 -15.91 16.34
N ALA A 279 4.81 -15.31 15.16
CA ALA A 279 3.70 -15.17 14.22
C ALA A 279 3.17 -16.54 13.76
N ALA A 280 4.01 -17.57 13.73
CA ALA A 280 3.60 -18.95 13.43
C ALA A 280 2.59 -19.53 14.45
N GLY A 281 2.58 -19.03 15.68
CA GLY A 281 1.73 -19.52 16.78
C GLY A 281 0.40 -18.79 16.95
N VAL A 282 0.11 -17.78 16.13
CA VAL A 282 -1.11 -16.97 16.26
C VAL A 282 -1.93 -16.99 14.96
N GLN A 283 -3.19 -16.59 15.05
CA GLN A 283 -4.06 -16.43 13.87
C GLN A 283 -3.93 -15.01 13.29
N PRO A 284 -4.13 -14.82 11.97
CA PRO A 284 -4.16 -13.50 11.38
C PRO A 284 -5.38 -12.69 11.84
N ILE A 285 -5.31 -11.38 11.68
CA ILE A 285 -6.42 -10.46 11.87
C ILE A 285 -7.33 -10.56 10.63
N SER A 286 -8.24 -11.52 10.59
CA SER A 286 -9.09 -11.77 9.43
C SER A 286 -10.44 -11.06 9.49
N GLU A 287 -10.94 -10.76 10.69
CA GLU A 287 -12.30 -10.23 10.90
C GLU A 287 -12.51 -8.84 10.30
N VAL A 288 -11.44 -8.09 10.06
CA VAL A 288 -11.47 -6.73 9.48
C VAL A 288 -11.64 -6.72 7.96
N PHE A 289 -11.52 -7.87 7.31
CA PHE A 289 -11.64 -7.97 5.86
C PHE A 289 -13.01 -8.52 5.46
N THR A 290 -13.51 -8.08 4.31
CA THR A 290 -14.61 -8.76 3.65
C THR A 290 -14.15 -10.16 3.31
N ASP A 291 -14.97 -11.17 3.62
CA ASP A 291 -14.63 -12.56 3.35
C ASP A 291 -14.09 -12.65 1.93
N GLY A 292 -12.89 -13.26 1.78
CA GLY A 292 -12.21 -13.42 0.49
C GLY A 292 -12.96 -14.32 -0.52
N THR A 293 -14.18 -14.67 -0.25
CA THR A 293 -15.15 -14.75 -1.30
C THR A 293 -15.23 -13.35 -1.91
N THR A 294 -14.25 -13.05 -2.80
CA THR A 294 -14.64 -12.22 -3.93
C THR A 294 -16.07 -12.65 -4.24
N PRO A 295 -17.11 -11.80 -4.12
CA PRO A 295 -18.25 -12.04 -4.98
C PRO A 295 -17.52 -12.22 -6.32
N THR A 296 -17.55 -13.45 -6.88
CA THR A 296 -17.23 -13.65 -8.30
C THR A 296 -17.87 -12.45 -8.90
N PRO A 297 -17.09 -11.45 -9.43
CA PRO A 297 -17.72 -10.23 -9.81
C PRO A 297 -18.87 -10.77 -10.62
N THR A 298 -20.07 -10.71 -10.02
CA THR A 298 -21.29 -10.87 -10.79
C THR A 298 -20.96 -9.94 -11.90
N PRO A 299 -20.61 -10.49 -13.12
CA PRO A 299 -19.96 -9.68 -14.11
C PRO A 299 -20.70 -8.38 -14.00
N THR A 300 -20.05 -7.39 -13.35
CA THR A 300 -20.63 -6.07 -13.12
C THR A 300 -21.03 -5.81 -14.50
N PRO A 301 -22.35 -5.82 -14.85
CA PRO A 301 -22.75 -5.84 -16.22
C PRO A 301 -21.83 -4.80 -16.78
N THR A 302 -20.86 -5.25 -17.61
CA THR A 302 -19.73 -4.42 -18.13
C THR A 302 -20.47 -3.15 -18.38
N PRO A 303 -20.27 -2.04 -17.63
CA PRO A 303 -21.21 -0.96 -17.69
C PRO A 303 -21.29 -0.71 -19.15
N THR A 304 -22.44 -1.04 -19.75
CA THR A 304 -22.64 -0.90 -21.21
C THR A 304 -22.16 0.51 -21.37
N PRO A 305 -21.01 0.80 -22.04
CA PRO A 305 -20.29 2.03 -21.85
C PRO A 305 -21.33 3.11 -21.99
N GLY A 306 -21.78 3.68 -20.87
CA GLY A 306 -22.80 4.72 -20.90
C GLY A 306 -22.16 5.76 -21.77
N ASP A 307 -22.90 6.36 -22.69
CA ASP A 307 -22.38 7.35 -23.63
C ASP A 307 -21.43 8.28 -22.88
N LEU A 308 -20.19 8.38 -23.35
CA LEU A 308 -19.23 9.33 -22.78
C LEU A 308 -19.87 10.71 -22.77
N LYS A 309 -19.92 11.36 -21.62
CA LYS A 309 -20.45 12.70 -21.46
C LYS A 309 -19.40 13.58 -20.80
N LEU A 310 -19.18 14.76 -21.39
CA LEU A 310 -18.39 15.81 -20.78
C LEU A 310 -19.36 16.84 -20.20
N ALA A 311 -19.28 17.05 -18.89
CA ALA A 311 -20.12 18.06 -18.24
C ALA A 311 -19.74 19.46 -18.72
N ASP A 312 -20.73 20.27 -19.05
CA ASP A 312 -20.52 21.69 -19.32
C ASP A 312 -20.14 22.38 -17.99
N PRO A 313 -18.94 22.98 -17.89
CA PRO A 313 -18.54 23.69 -16.69
C PRO A 313 -19.28 25.01 -16.50
N GLY A 314 -20.12 25.41 -17.46
CA GLY A 314 -20.79 26.71 -17.48
C GLY A 314 -19.81 27.87 -17.71
N PRO A 315 -20.30 29.15 -17.68
CA PRO A 315 -19.45 30.32 -17.82
C PRO A 315 -18.33 30.36 -16.78
N GLN A 316 -17.10 30.55 -17.22
CA GLN A 316 -15.92 30.63 -16.36
C GLN A 316 -15.31 32.03 -16.40
N SER A 317 -14.67 32.43 -15.30
CA SER A 317 -13.97 33.73 -15.26
C SER A 317 -12.59 33.60 -14.64
N CYS A 318 -11.64 34.33 -15.21
CA CYS A 318 -10.25 34.44 -14.72
C CYS A 318 -9.86 35.92 -14.68
N LYS A 319 -8.77 36.23 -13.99
CA LYS A 319 -8.14 37.54 -14.01
C LYS A 319 -6.92 37.56 -14.89
N PHE A 320 -6.72 38.64 -15.66
CA PHE A 320 -5.56 38.80 -16.51
C PHE A 320 -4.27 38.65 -15.72
N ASN A 321 -3.34 37.83 -16.25
CA ASN A 321 -2.05 37.52 -15.65
C ASN A 321 -2.08 36.97 -14.21
N GLN A 322 -3.22 36.44 -13.74
CA GLN A 322 -3.33 35.74 -12.46
C GLN A 322 -3.50 34.25 -12.68
N SER A 323 -3.13 33.45 -11.67
CA SER A 323 -3.31 32.00 -11.72
C SER A 323 -4.80 31.64 -11.82
N CYS A 324 -5.16 30.87 -12.83
CA CYS A 324 -6.51 30.40 -13.06
C CYS A 324 -6.53 28.87 -13.21
N VAL A 325 -7.57 28.24 -12.65
CA VAL A 325 -7.76 26.79 -12.70
C VAL A 325 -9.22 26.50 -13.02
N ILE A 326 -9.46 25.68 -14.05
CA ILE A 326 -10.78 25.15 -14.42
C ILE A 326 -10.69 23.64 -14.50
N GLN A 327 -11.60 22.92 -13.87
CA GLN A 327 -11.65 21.47 -13.89
C GLN A 327 -12.77 20.98 -14.80
N LEU A 328 -12.44 20.19 -15.82
CA LEU A 328 -13.41 19.48 -16.63
C LEU A 328 -13.73 18.12 -16.00
N THR A 329 -15.01 17.71 -16.06
CA THR A 329 -15.47 16.43 -15.52
C THR A 329 -16.19 15.65 -16.60
N ALA A 330 -15.72 14.44 -16.90
CA ALA A 330 -16.40 13.54 -17.80
C ALA A 330 -16.94 12.32 -17.05
N THR A 331 -18.05 11.74 -17.53
CA THR A 331 -18.69 10.55 -16.99
C THR A 331 -19.02 9.57 -18.11
N GLY A 332 -19.09 8.27 -17.81
CA GLY A 332 -19.25 7.22 -18.82
C GLY A 332 -17.97 7.01 -19.63
N GLY A 333 -18.10 6.36 -20.79
CA GLY A 333 -16.97 5.98 -21.64
C GLY A 333 -16.11 4.86 -21.07
N ARG A 334 -15.07 4.45 -21.79
CA ARG A 334 -14.09 3.45 -21.36
C ARG A 334 -12.83 4.14 -20.79
N PRO A 335 -12.34 3.78 -19.61
CA PRO A 335 -11.06 4.27 -19.10
C PRO A 335 -9.90 3.86 -20.06
N ALA A 336 -8.80 4.65 -20.20
CA ALA A 336 -8.54 5.96 -19.64
C ALA A 336 -9.08 7.07 -20.53
N LEU A 337 -9.63 8.12 -19.91
CA LEU A 337 -10.09 9.31 -20.65
C LEU A 337 -8.91 10.21 -20.98
N ARG A 338 -9.01 10.89 -22.13
CA ARG A 338 -8.08 11.95 -22.54
C ARG A 338 -8.84 13.21 -22.85
N TYR A 339 -8.32 14.33 -22.39
CA TYR A 339 -8.95 15.64 -22.53
C TYR A 339 -8.15 16.53 -23.48
N ALA A 340 -8.86 17.34 -24.25
CA ALA A 340 -8.30 18.39 -25.08
C ALA A 340 -9.17 19.64 -24.98
N ALA A 341 -8.59 20.80 -25.19
CA ALA A 341 -9.32 22.07 -25.25
C ALA A 341 -8.71 22.97 -26.32
N THR A 342 -9.57 23.69 -27.03
CA THR A 342 -9.21 24.73 -28.00
C THR A 342 -9.88 26.05 -27.62
N GLY A 343 -9.36 27.17 -28.11
CA GLY A 343 -9.87 28.49 -27.74
C GLY A 343 -9.40 29.01 -26.40
N LEU A 344 -8.43 28.34 -25.74
CA LEU A 344 -7.83 28.84 -24.51
C LEU A 344 -7.02 30.11 -24.79
N PRO A 345 -7.04 31.09 -23.89
CA PRO A 345 -6.19 32.29 -23.99
C PRO A 345 -4.72 31.91 -23.86
N TRP A 346 -3.85 32.70 -24.48
CA TRP A 346 -2.40 32.55 -24.31
C TRP A 346 -2.01 32.48 -22.84
N GLY A 347 -1.11 31.56 -22.50
CA GLY A 347 -0.66 31.32 -21.14
C GLY A 347 -1.51 30.32 -20.36
N MET A 348 -2.54 29.72 -20.96
CA MET A 348 -3.32 28.62 -20.38
C MET A 348 -3.16 27.34 -21.20
N SER A 349 -3.17 26.19 -20.52
CA SER A 349 -3.09 24.85 -21.13
C SER A 349 -3.96 23.87 -20.37
N ILE A 350 -4.32 22.77 -21.05
CA ILE A 350 -5.04 21.65 -20.46
C ILE A 350 -4.09 20.47 -20.22
N ASP A 351 -4.21 19.81 -19.08
CA ASP A 351 -3.61 18.51 -18.83
C ASP A 351 -4.51 17.43 -19.44
N ALA A 352 -3.96 16.68 -20.39
CA ALA A 352 -4.72 15.70 -21.16
C ALA A 352 -5.16 14.47 -20.33
N ALA A 353 -4.53 14.16 -19.21
CA ALA A 353 -4.88 13.02 -18.37
C ALA A 353 -5.95 13.38 -17.33
N THR A 354 -5.90 14.59 -16.80
CA THR A 354 -6.75 15.01 -15.66
C THR A 354 -7.91 15.92 -16.07
N GLY A 355 -7.89 16.50 -17.28
CA GLY A 355 -8.88 17.48 -17.73
C GLY A 355 -8.75 18.84 -17.01
N ARG A 356 -7.63 19.10 -16.34
CA ARG A 356 -7.38 20.33 -15.58
C ARG A 356 -6.79 21.38 -16.52
N ILE A 357 -7.50 22.50 -16.71
CA ILE A 357 -7.03 23.67 -17.43
C ILE A 357 -6.36 24.62 -16.43
N THR A 358 -5.11 25.00 -16.67
CA THR A 358 -4.34 25.84 -15.76
C THR A 358 -3.50 26.85 -16.53
N GLY A 359 -3.13 27.92 -15.85
CA GLY A 359 -2.20 28.91 -16.39
C GLY A 359 -2.50 30.33 -15.92
N ARG A 360 -1.89 31.29 -16.61
CA ARG A 360 -2.12 32.72 -16.44
C ARG A 360 -2.55 33.31 -17.79
N PRO A 361 -3.81 33.73 -17.97
CA PRO A 361 -4.27 34.23 -19.24
C PRO A 361 -3.63 35.58 -19.58
N TRP A 362 -3.13 35.71 -20.81
CA TRP A 362 -2.50 36.94 -21.35
C TRP A 362 -3.37 37.64 -22.39
N ALA A 363 -4.65 37.34 -22.45
CA ALA A 363 -5.60 38.03 -23.29
C ALA A 363 -6.87 38.30 -22.48
N ALA A 364 -7.31 39.54 -22.44
CA ALA A 364 -8.55 39.95 -21.78
C ALA A 364 -9.72 39.89 -22.76
N GLY A 365 -10.93 39.70 -22.25
CA GLY A 365 -12.17 39.56 -23.03
C GLY A 365 -12.81 38.20 -22.86
N THR A 366 -13.92 37.99 -23.55
CA THR A 366 -14.63 36.71 -23.53
C THR A 366 -14.22 35.86 -24.71
N LEU A 367 -13.68 34.64 -24.43
CA LEU A 367 -13.29 33.67 -25.43
C LEU A 367 -14.23 32.46 -25.34
N GLN A 368 -14.50 31.82 -26.49
CA GLN A 368 -15.24 30.57 -26.51
C GLN A 368 -14.25 29.41 -26.45
N VAL A 369 -14.29 28.65 -25.37
CA VAL A 369 -13.48 27.44 -25.19
C VAL A 369 -14.30 26.22 -25.60
N THR A 370 -13.71 25.37 -26.43
CA THR A 370 -14.28 24.05 -26.78
C THR A 370 -13.41 22.97 -26.17
N ALA A 371 -14.00 22.16 -25.30
CA ALA A 371 -13.34 21.03 -24.64
C ALA A 371 -13.88 19.70 -25.19
N THR A 372 -13.01 18.68 -25.25
CA THR A 372 -13.36 17.34 -25.70
C THR A 372 -12.75 16.33 -24.75
N ALA A 373 -13.53 15.32 -24.34
CA ALA A 373 -13.06 14.09 -23.72
C ALA A 373 -13.11 12.96 -24.72
N THR A 374 -12.08 12.11 -24.75
CA THR A 374 -11.98 10.93 -25.61
C THR A 374 -11.69 9.71 -24.74
N ASP A 375 -12.43 8.63 -24.93
CA ASP A 375 -12.21 7.38 -24.21
C ASP A 375 -11.20 6.45 -24.93
N SER A 376 -10.83 5.34 -24.28
CA SER A 376 -9.87 4.37 -24.85
C SER A 376 -10.40 3.62 -26.08
N ALA A 377 -11.71 3.70 -26.36
CA ALA A 377 -12.34 3.13 -27.57
C ALA A 377 -12.47 4.15 -28.70
N GLY A 378 -12.06 5.41 -28.47
CA GLY A 378 -12.15 6.50 -29.44
C GLY A 378 -13.50 7.22 -29.43
N SER A 379 -14.42 6.92 -28.50
CA SER A 379 -15.65 7.69 -28.32
C SER A 379 -15.33 9.09 -27.81
N THR A 380 -16.03 10.10 -28.28
CA THR A 380 -15.77 11.50 -27.91
C THR A 380 -17.03 12.18 -27.35
N ALA A 381 -16.83 13.07 -26.38
CA ALA A 381 -17.86 13.96 -25.89
C ALA A 381 -17.28 15.39 -25.77
N GLY A 382 -18.07 16.38 -26.14
CA GLY A 382 -17.65 17.78 -26.17
C GLY A 382 -18.52 18.68 -25.31
N ALA A 383 -17.92 19.77 -24.81
CA ALA A 383 -18.61 20.89 -24.16
C ALA A 383 -17.99 22.20 -24.63
N ALA A 384 -18.80 23.23 -24.78
CA ALA A 384 -18.32 24.55 -25.16
C ALA A 384 -18.82 25.59 -24.15
N PHE A 385 -17.93 26.41 -23.64
CA PHE A 385 -18.25 27.37 -22.59
C PHE A 385 -17.52 28.71 -22.80
N PRO A 386 -18.12 29.83 -22.39
CA PRO A 386 -17.45 31.13 -22.40
C PRO A 386 -16.45 31.24 -21.25
N LEU A 387 -15.24 31.66 -21.55
CA LEU A 387 -14.21 32.03 -20.56
C LEU A 387 -13.99 33.55 -20.66
N THR A 388 -14.40 34.26 -19.63
CA THR A 388 -14.15 35.71 -19.51
C THR A 388 -12.86 35.97 -18.74
N VAL A 389 -11.98 36.76 -19.31
CA VAL A 389 -10.74 37.22 -18.66
C VAL A 389 -10.87 38.72 -18.39
N ASP A 390 -11.01 39.07 -17.13
CA ASP A 390 -11.14 40.46 -16.67
C ASP A 390 -9.76 41.06 -16.34
N TRP A 391 -9.62 42.37 -16.57
CA TRP A 391 -8.37 43.08 -16.28
C TRP A 391 -8.05 43.17 -14.78
N PHE A 392 -9.07 43.25 -13.91
CA PHE A 392 -8.96 43.46 -12.45
C PHE A 392 -10.02 42.70 -11.65
#